data_60d8c40c7c8489540692cd7454c5dbbd
#
_entry.id   60d8c40c7c8489540692cd7454c5dbbd
#
_cell.length_a   1.000
_cell.length_b   1.000
_cell.length_c   1.000
_cell.angle_alpha   90.00
_cell.angle_beta   90.00
_cell.angle_gamma   90.00
#
_symmetry.space_group_name_H-M   'P 1'
#
loop_
_entity.id
_entity.type
_entity.pdbx_description
1 polymer ?
#
loop_
_entity_poly.entity_id
_entity_poly.type
_entity_poly.pdbx_seq_one_letter_code
_entity_poly.pdbx_strand_id
1 'polypeptide(L)'
;MSETPPTARIRWLIATLIVMVALGLVLSLVYATDALLSIIERLERLPGWYTAGALALIALIGAGAGWAIWRVLRPRRVRREPALPAPPDRTQVDARLAAISGEAETARLSNEIAELDRRAHAGTLYLALFGEVSAGKSSLVRALLPGAEVRVDVRAGTTRAVRHHEGRDEEGQAYVLADVPGFGEWGGAERAAAARAEALRAHAVLYVIDTDLTASQMEEIEWLRAFGKPLLLVLNKSDRYDAAERAALSARLRERTRLAPIVVSAGGRERVELIAADGTRSERERDRRPEIGELRAALQRLIASGAGALEPGRERAVLQAVTLEIDALEQLRRQREADALVREYARKAALGALAAVAPGSDLVIQGVLATRLVSELARLYDTPVRSIDLDDFVTLAGGRLRGSSALVLAIAGNALKAFPGLGTVGGGLVHAVAYAMIFDSLGRAVADTLAKERRFDRERVLERFEGTLGNSSMLAELAPTMARIALEARKAGKELSGS
;
A
#
# COMPACT_ATOMS: atom_id res chain seq x y z
N MET A 1 -61.40 -18.85 -14.20
CA MET A 1 -60.80 -17.71 -13.54
C MET A 1 -59.30 -17.96 -13.50
N SER A 2 -58.56 -17.29 -14.38
CA SER A 2 -57.12 -17.49 -14.53
C SER A 2 -56.37 -16.68 -13.47
N GLU A 3 -55.72 -17.37 -12.54
CA GLU A 3 -54.82 -16.73 -11.57
C GLU A 3 -53.56 -16.21 -12.27
N THR A 4 -53.38 -14.90 -12.23
CA THR A 4 -52.16 -14.27 -12.70
C THR A 4 -50.99 -14.68 -11.81
N PRO A 5 -49.81 -15.07 -12.36
CA PRO A 5 -48.68 -15.54 -11.57
C PRO A 5 -48.15 -14.43 -10.64
N PRO A 6 -47.68 -14.75 -9.43
CA PRO A 6 -47.27 -13.79 -8.40
C PRO A 6 -46.19 -12.80 -8.85
N THR A 7 -45.40 -13.15 -9.85
CA THR A 7 -44.36 -12.29 -10.45
C THR A 7 -44.92 -11.07 -11.23
N ALA A 8 -46.13 -11.20 -11.81
CA ALA A 8 -46.78 -10.11 -12.51
C ALA A 8 -47.26 -9.03 -11.57
N ARG A 9 -47.79 -9.38 -10.38
CA ARG A 9 -48.24 -8.42 -9.34
C ARG A 9 -47.09 -7.62 -8.77
N ILE A 10 -45.93 -8.25 -8.54
CA ILE A 10 -44.71 -7.56 -8.05
C ILE A 10 -44.18 -6.57 -9.08
N ARG A 11 -44.17 -6.93 -10.35
CA ARG A 11 -43.76 -6.01 -11.44
C ARG A 11 -44.67 -4.79 -11.56
N TRP A 12 -45.97 -4.99 -11.40
CA TRP A 12 -46.95 -3.86 -11.40
C TRP A 12 -46.77 -2.95 -10.17
N LEU A 13 -46.52 -3.51 -8.98
CA LEU A 13 -46.22 -2.73 -7.77
C LEU A 13 -44.93 -1.91 -7.91
N ILE A 14 -43.88 -2.50 -8.47
CA ILE A 14 -42.62 -1.76 -8.75
C ILE A 14 -42.84 -0.65 -9.77
N ALA A 15 -43.59 -0.95 -10.86
CA ALA A 15 -43.89 0.07 -11.87
C ALA A 15 -44.72 1.22 -11.29
N THR A 16 -45.73 0.94 -10.46
CA THR A 16 -46.55 1.96 -9.78
C THR A 16 -45.68 2.78 -8.82
N LEU A 17 -44.78 2.16 -8.09
CA LEU A 17 -43.87 2.87 -7.20
C LEU A 17 -42.92 3.80 -7.97
N ILE A 18 -42.39 3.35 -9.10
CA ILE A 18 -41.50 4.17 -9.96
C ILE A 18 -42.26 5.37 -10.49
N VAL A 19 -43.52 5.17 -10.95
CA VAL A 19 -44.37 6.28 -11.43
C VAL A 19 -44.70 7.25 -10.31
N MET A 20 -45.02 6.77 -9.10
CA MET A 20 -45.27 7.64 -7.94
C MET A 20 -44.04 8.46 -7.55
N VAL A 21 -42.86 7.83 -7.53
CA VAL A 21 -41.59 8.53 -7.25
C VAL A 21 -41.29 9.57 -8.33
N ALA A 22 -41.47 9.22 -9.61
CA ALA A 22 -41.28 10.14 -10.72
C ALA A 22 -42.25 11.33 -10.65
N LEU A 23 -43.53 11.07 -10.35
CA LEU A 23 -44.55 12.14 -10.20
C LEU A 23 -44.20 13.03 -8.98
N GLY A 24 -43.78 12.45 -7.85
CA GLY A 24 -43.31 13.19 -6.68
C GLY A 24 -42.11 14.07 -7.00
N LEU A 25 -41.17 13.59 -7.78
CA LEU A 25 -40.01 14.37 -8.25
C LEU A 25 -40.43 15.55 -9.15
N VAL A 26 -41.36 15.34 -10.07
CA VAL A 26 -41.86 16.40 -10.94
C VAL A 26 -42.61 17.47 -10.14
N LEU A 27 -43.50 17.07 -9.22
CA LEU A 27 -44.21 17.98 -8.31
C LEU A 27 -43.23 18.76 -7.42
N SER A 28 -42.23 18.10 -6.88
CA SER A 28 -41.15 18.72 -6.09
C SER A 28 -40.35 19.74 -6.90
N LEU A 29 -40.08 19.45 -8.17
CA LEU A 29 -39.37 20.37 -9.07
C LEU A 29 -40.23 21.61 -9.40
N VAL A 30 -41.49 21.41 -9.68
CA VAL A 30 -42.46 22.54 -9.93
C VAL A 30 -42.56 23.43 -8.69
N TYR A 31 -42.70 22.83 -7.51
CA TYR A 31 -42.79 23.58 -6.25
C TYR A 31 -41.47 24.32 -5.92
N ALA A 32 -40.35 23.69 -6.19
CA ALA A 32 -39.02 24.32 -6.01
C ALA A 32 -38.82 25.49 -7.00
N THR A 33 -39.32 25.38 -8.21
CA THR A 33 -39.26 26.45 -9.24
C THR A 33 -40.12 27.63 -8.83
N ASP A 34 -41.34 27.38 -8.36
CA ASP A 34 -42.25 28.44 -7.90
C ASP A 34 -41.69 29.14 -6.64
N ALA A 35 -41.17 28.40 -5.71
CA ALA A 35 -40.48 28.94 -4.54
C ALA A 35 -39.28 29.81 -4.94
N LEU A 36 -38.48 29.36 -5.91
CA LEU A 36 -37.31 30.09 -6.41
C LEU A 36 -37.73 31.42 -7.06
N LEU A 37 -38.77 31.40 -7.90
CA LEU A 37 -39.34 32.61 -8.54
C LEU A 37 -39.86 33.59 -7.50
N SER A 38 -40.56 33.11 -6.48
CA SER A 38 -41.07 33.97 -5.39
C SER A 38 -39.95 34.61 -4.56
N ILE A 39 -38.84 33.90 -4.39
CA ILE A 39 -37.65 34.44 -3.73
C ILE A 39 -36.99 35.50 -4.59
N ILE A 40 -36.89 35.30 -5.91
CA ILE A 40 -36.30 36.27 -6.85
C ILE A 40 -37.15 37.56 -6.85
N GLU A 41 -38.45 37.46 -6.95
CA GLU A 41 -39.37 38.64 -6.91
C GLU A 41 -39.27 39.42 -5.59
N ARG A 42 -39.06 38.74 -4.45
CA ARG A 42 -38.84 39.40 -3.16
C ARG A 42 -37.47 40.04 -3.08
N LEU A 43 -36.44 39.43 -3.68
CA LEU A 43 -35.07 39.94 -3.72
C LEU A 43 -34.92 41.20 -4.56
N GLU A 44 -35.73 41.36 -5.64
CA GLU A 44 -35.73 42.56 -6.50
C GLU A 44 -36.19 43.85 -5.76
N ARG A 45 -36.89 43.70 -4.63
CA ARG A 45 -37.35 44.82 -3.79
C ARG A 45 -36.30 45.27 -2.73
N LEU A 46 -35.15 44.59 -2.64
CA LEU A 46 -34.11 44.88 -1.68
C LEU A 46 -32.93 45.60 -2.30
N PRO A 47 -32.08 46.29 -1.51
CA PRO A 47 -30.87 46.95 -2.01
C PRO A 47 -29.94 45.94 -2.71
N GLY A 48 -29.30 46.35 -3.83
CA GLY A 48 -28.54 45.48 -4.71
C GLY A 48 -27.39 44.72 -4.03
N TRP A 49 -26.81 45.26 -2.97
CA TRP A 49 -25.76 44.54 -2.17
C TRP A 49 -26.33 43.33 -1.40
N TYR A 50 -27.62 43.41 -0.99
CA TYR A 50 -28.27 42.32 -0.28
C TYR A 50 -28.65 41.18 -1.22
N THR A 51 -29.10 41.51 -2.44
CA THR A 51 -29.42 40.53 -3.49
C THR A 51 -28.19 39.80 -3.95
N ALA A 52 -27.07 40.50 -4.14
CA ALA A 52 -25.77 39.90 -4.47
C ALA A 52 -25.28 38.93 -3.38
N GLY A 53 -25.42 39.31 -2.10
CA GLY A 53 -25.04 38.46 -0.96
C GLY A 53 -25.90 37.19 -0.84
N ALA A 54 -27.21 37.31 -1.02
CA ALA A 54 -28.13 36.17 -0.99
C ALA A 54 -27.90 35.19 -2.14
N LEU A 55 -27.66 35.68 -3.36
CA LEU A 55 -27.32 34.84 -4.51
C LEU A 55 -25.98 34.15 -4.33
N ALA A 56 -24.98 34.85 -3.80
CA ALA A 56 -23.70 34.24 -3.51
C ALA A 56 -23.80 33.10 -2.45
N LEU A 57 -24.63 33.28 -1.42
CA LEU A 57 -24.88 32.28 -0.40
C LEU A 57 -25.57 31.03 -0.97
N ILE A 58 -26.61 31.24 -1.81
CA ILE A 58 -27.30 30.13 -2.48
C ILE A 58 -26.37 29.37 -3.42
N ALA A 59 -25.53 30.07 -4.18
CA ALA A 59 -24.53 29.45 -5.04
C ALA A 59 -23.48 28.64 -4.22
N LEU A 60 -23.04 29.15 -3.08
CA LEU A 60 -22.11 28.46 -2.20
C LEU A 60 -22.70 27.18 -1.61
N ILE A 61 -23.96 27.25 -1.15
CA ILE A 61 -24.70 26.06 -0.64
C ILE A 61 -24.89 25.03 -1.74
N GLY A 62 -25.30 25.46 -2.94
CA GLY A 62 -25.49 24.59 -4.11
C GLY A 62 -24.17 23.92 -4.54
N ALA A 63 -23.08 24.67 -4.58
CA ALA A 63 -21.75 24.14 -4.90
C ALA A 63 -21.27 23.14 -3.83
N GLY A 64 -21.50 23.43 -2.54
CA GLY A 64 -21.19 22.53 -1.43
C GLY A 64 -21.98 21.22 -1.49
N ALA A 65 -23.28 21.30 -1.73
CA ALA A 65 -24.14 20.13 -1.90
C ALA A 65 -23.75 19.31 -3.15
N GLY A 66 -23.50 19.95 -4.28
CA GLY A 66 -23.02 19.32 -5.51
C GLY A 66 -21.68 18.62 -5.30
N TRP A 67 -20.75 19.24 -4.59
CA TRP A 67 -19.46 18.63 -4.23
C TRP A 67 -19.61 17.43 -3.31
N ALA A 68 -20.50 17.53 -2.31
CA ALA A 68 -20.77 16.41 -1.39
C ALA A 68 -21.40 15.21 -2.11
N ILE A 69 -22.38 15.46 -2.98
CA ILE A 69 -23.02 14.44 -3.84
C ILE A 69 -21.98 13.81 -4.77
N TRP A 70 -21.16 14.62 -5.44
CA TRP A 70 -20.10 14.14 -6.32
C TRP A 70 -19.08 13.28 -5.57
N ARG A 71 -18.73 13.68 -4.32
CA ARG A 71 -17.80 12.92 -3.48
C ARG A 71 -18.37 11.56 -3.06
N VAL A 72 -19.69 11.48 -2.79
CA VAL A 72 -20.39 10.23 -2.42
C VAL A 72 -20.60 9.34 -3.64
N LEU A 73 -21.01 9.91 -4.78
CA LEU A 73 -21.29 9.19 -6.01
C LEU A 73 -20.02 8.84 -6.80
N ARG A 74 -18.89 9.48 -6.49
CA ARG A 74 -17.63 9.16 -7.14
C ARG A 74 -17.29 7.71 -6.79
N PRO A 75 -17.35 6.76 -7.74
CA PRO A 75 -16.98 5.38 -7.46
C PRO A 75 -15.55 5.45 -6.91
N ARG A 76 -15.35 4.95 -5.69
CA ARG A 76 -14.01 4.71 -5.18
C ARG A 76 -13.36 3.86 -6.26
N ARG A 77 -12.44 4.45 -7.02
CA ARG A 77 -11.60 3.67 -7.93
C ARG A 77 -10.96 2.64 -7.03
N VAL A 78 -11.48 1.42 -7.09
CA VAL A 78 -10.76 0.25 -6.63
C VAL A 78 -9.43 0.39 -7.35
N ARG A 79 -8.39 0.68 -6.60
CA ARG A 79 -7.04 0.76 -7.12
C ARG A 79 -6.80 -0.63 -7.66
N ARG A 80 -6.95 -0.80 -8.98
CA ARG A 80 -6.49 -2.03 -9.63
C ARG A 80 -5.04 -2.10 -9.22
N GLU A 81 -4.72 -3.04 -8.34
CA GLU A 81 -3.33 -3.41 -8.14
C GLU A 81 -2.77 -3.65 -9.55
N PRO A 82 -1.62 -3.05 -9.87
CA PRO A 82 -0.98 -3.33 -11.14
C PRO A 82 -0.88 -4.85 -11.21
N ALA A 83 -1.37 -5.41 -12.32
CA ALA A 83 -1.25 -6.84 -12.58
C ALA A 83 0.21 -7.19 -12.28
N LEU A 84 0.42 -8.15 -11.36
CA LEU A 84 1.77 -8.55 -11.00
C LEU A 84 2.52 -8.87 -12.29
N PRO A 85 3.73 -8.33 -12.48
CA PRO A 85 4.51 -8.57 -13.69
C PRO A 85 4.68 -10.07 -13.90
N ALA A 86 4.89 -10.48 -15.13
CA ALA A 86 5.17 -11.89 -15.46
C ALA A 86 6.25 -12.41 -14.49
N PRO A 87 6.13 -13.67 -14.01
CA PRO A 87 7.06 -14.21 -13.03
C PRO A 87 8.48 -14.09 -13.57
N PRO A 88 9.41 -13.52 -12.78
CA PRO A 88 10.77 -13.39 -13.23
C PRO A 88 11.39 -14.79 -13.38
N ASP A 89 12.26 -14.93 -14.34
CA ASP A 89 13.10 -16.11 -14.47
C ASP A 89 13.98 -16.25 -13.23
N ARG A 90 14.11 -17.46 -12.73
CA ARG A 90 14.92 -17.82 -11.57
C ARG A 90 16.34 -17.26 -11.69
N THR A 91 16.96 -17.41 -12.87
CA THR A 91 18.30 -16.94 -13.15
C THR A 91 18.46 -15.42 -12.96
N GLN A 92 17.43 -14.65 -13.33
CA GLN A 92 17.42 -13.19 -13.14
C GLN A 92 17.31 -12.83 -11.65
N VAL A 93 16.49 -13.55 -10.88
CA VAL A 93 16.36 -13.32 -9.44
C VAL A 93 17.68 -13.59 -8.73
N ASP A 94 18.34 -14.71 -9.02
CA ASP A 94 19.63 -15.08 -8.42
C ASP A 94 20.73 -14.08 -8.79
N ALA A 95 20.79 -13.61 -10.03
CA ALA A 95 21.74 -12.59 -10.47
C ALA A 95 21.50 -11.22 -9.77
N ARG A 96 20.26 -10.80 -9.63
CA ARG A 96 19.90 -9.56 -8.91
C ARG A 96 20.22 -9.67 -7.42
N LEU A 97 19.94 -10.82 -6.81
CA LEU A 97 20.21 -11.06 -5.43
C LEU A 97 21.72 -10.99 -5.13
N ALA A 98 22.55 -11.56 -6.01
CA ALA A 98 24.01 -11.47 -5.92
C ALA A 98 24.57 -10.04 -6.07
N ALA A 99 23.83 -9.16 -6.76
CA ALA A 99 24.20 -7.75 -6.95
C ALA A 99 23.82 -6.83 -5.77
N ILE A 100 23.02 -7.29 -4.82
CA ILE A 100 22.60 -6.49 -3.66
C ILE A 100 23.72 -6.48 -2.61
N SER A 101 24.19 -5.29 -2.25
CA SER A 101 25.24 -5.07 -1.25
C SER A 101 24.67 -4.88 0.15
N GLY A 102 24.11 -5.93 0.74
CA GLY A 102 23.59 -5.86 2.12
C GLY A 102 23.52 -7.25 2.72
N GLU A 103 24.43 -7.60 3.68
CA GLU A 103 24.55 -8.97 4.17
C GLU A 103 23.29 -9.54 4.82
N ALA A 104 22.58 -8.73 5.60
CA ALA A 104 21.41 -9.22 6.36
C ALA A 104 20.17 -9.42 5.47
N GLU A 105 19.86 -8.45 4.60
CA GLU A 105 18.73 -8.52 3.67
C GLU A 105 18.96 -9.60 2.60
N THR A 106 20.18 -9.66 2.06
CA THR A 106 20.56 -10.67 1.06
C THR A 106 20.48 -12.08 1.67
N ALA A 107 20.99 -12.27 2.90
CA ALA A 107 20.92 -13.57 3.59
C ALA A 107 19.45 -14.00 3.81
N ARG A 108 18.56 -13.09 4.17
CA ARG A 108 17.14 -13.38 4.35
C ARG A 108 16.48 -13.85 3.06
N LEU A 109 16.68 -13.12 1.94
CA LEU A 109 16.13 -13.48 0.64
C LEU A 109 16.70 -14.77 0.07
N SER A 110 18.02 -14.99 0.24
CA SER A 110 18.68 -16.26 -0.11
C SER A 110 18.11 -17.45 0.68
N ASN A 111 17.79 -17.26 1.95
CA ASN A 111 17.15 -18.28 2.77
C ASN A 111 15.73 -18.62 2.30
N GLU A 112 14.97 -17.61 1.78
CA GLU A 112 13.67 -17.87 1.19
C GLU A 112 13.76 -18.77 -0.05
N ILE A 113 14.74 -18.49 -0.91
CA ILE A 113 15.01 -19.30 -2.10
C ILE A 113 15.48 -20.69 -1.74
N ALA A 114 16.41 -20.81 -0.78
CA ALA A 114 16.88 -22.09 -0.29
C ALA A 114 15.76 -22.95 0.35
N GLU A 115 14.79 -22.31 1.01
CA GLU A 115 13.61 -23.00 1.54
C GLU A 115 12.69 -23.48 0.44
N LEU A 116 12.51 -22.66 -0.62
CA LEU A 116 11.77 -23.06 -1.81
C LEU A 116 12.35 -24.37 -2.36
N ASP A 117 13.66 -24.42 -2.57
CA ASP A 117 14.35 -25.60 -3.11
C ASP A 117 14.25 -26.81 -2.17
N ARG A 118 14.43 -26.63 -0.86
CA ARG A 118 14.30 -27.71 0.12
C ARG A 118 12.93 -28.35 0.10
N ARG A 119 11.85 -27.57 0.04
CA ARG A 119 10.48 -28.07 -0.02
C ARG A 119 10.18 -28.75 -1.36
N ALA A 120 10.74 -28.24 -2.48
CA ALA A 120 10.62 -28.87 -3.79
C ALA A 120 11.23 -30.27 -3.79
N HIS A 121 12.45 -30.41 -3.25
CA HIS A 121 13.13 -31.70 -3.16
C HIS A 121 12.44 -32.70 -2.21
N ALA A 122 11.76 -32.21 -1.18
CA ALA A 122 11.01 -33.06 -0.25
C ALA A 122 9.79 -33.74 -0.91
N GLY A 123 9.25 -33.21 -2.00
CA GLY A 123 8.10 -33.73 -2.71
C GLY A 123 6.80 -33.78 -1.88
N THR A 124 6.80 -33.14 -0.71
CA THR A 124 5.68 -33.11 0.24
C THR A 124 4.79 -31.92 -0.05
N LEU A 125 3.47 -32.12 -0.02
CA LEU A 125 2.49 -31.06 -0.20
C LEU A 125 2.37 -30.21 1.07
N TYR A 126 2.65 -28.90 0.97
CA TYR A 126 2.48 -27.92 2.04
C TYR A 126 1.21 -27.12 1.85
N LEU A 127 0.37 -27.06 2.88
CA LEU A 127 -0.90 -26.33 2.91
C LEU A 127 -0.86 -25.34 4.09
N ALA A 128 -1.09 -24.05 3.85
CA ALA A 128 -1.10 -23.05 4.91
C ALA A 128 -2.54 -22.72 5.34
N LEU A 129 -2.79 -22.74 6.65
CA LEU A 129 -4.05 -22.23 7.22
C LEU A 129 -3.87 -20.75 7.55
N PHE A 130 -4.57 -19.90 6.85
CA PHE A 130 -4.51 -18.46 6.94
C PHE A 130 -5.83 -17.88 7.45
N GLY A 131 -5.84 -16.73 8.10
CA GLY A 131 -7.03 -16.07 8.61
C GLY A 131 -6.85 -15.46 9.99
N GLU A 132 -7.86 -14.76 10.48
CA GLU A 132 -7.81 -14.05 11.75
C GLU A 132 -7.66 -14.97 12.97
N VAL A 133 -7.27 -14.32 14.09
CA VAL A 133 -7.28 -14.96 15.42
C VAL A 133 -8.69 -15.44 15.74
N SER A 134 -8.80 -16.59 16.35
CA SER A 134 -10.07 -17.20 16.76
C SER A 134 -10.98 -17.70 15.61
N ALA A 135 -10.62 -17.59 14.34
CA ALA A 135 -11.36 -18.20 13.24
C ALA A 135 -11.39 -19.76 13.31
N GLY A 136 -10.57 -20.35 14.18
CA GLY A 136 -10.56 -21.77 14.46
C GLY A 136 -9.56 -22.59 13.65
N LYS A 137 -8.48 -21.99 13.15
CA LYS A 137 -7.41 -22.66 12.40
C LYS A 137 -6.85 -23.88 13.13
N SER A 138 -6.36 -23.70 14.35
CA SER A 138 -5.80 -24.79 15.16
C SER A 138 -6.85 -25.85 15.53
N SER A 139 -8.13 -25.50 15.59
CA SER A 139 -9.21 -26.48 15.78
C SER A 139 -9.45 -27.29 14.51
N LEU A 140 -9.36 -26.67 13.33
CA LEU A 140 -9.42 -27.36 12.04
C LEU A 140 -8.24 -28.32 11.86
N VAL A 141 -7.01 -27.91 12.25
CA VAL A 141 -5.86 -28.81 12.20
C VAL A 141 -6.11 -30.05 13.05
N ARG A 142 -6.58 -29.88 14.29
CA ARG A 142 -6.89 -31.03 15.17
C ARG A 142 -8.01 -31.92 14.64
N ALA A 143 -9.01 -31.33 13.97
CA ALA A 143 -10.10 -32.07 13.37
C ALA A 143 -9.67 -32.85 12.11
N LEU A 144 -8.75 -32.29 11.31
CA LEU A 144 -8.21 -32.91 10.11
C LEU A 144 -7.19 -34.00 10.43
N LEU A 145 -6.35 -33.75 11.44
CA LEU A 145 -5.23 -34.60 11.83
C LEU A 145 -5.30 -34.96 13.32
N PRO A 146 -6.21 -35.83 13.74
CA PRO A 146 -6.29 -36.28 15.13
C PRO A 146 -5.02 -37.04 15.49
N GLY A 147 -4.25 -36.56 16.49
CA GLY A 147 -3.03 -37.18 16.97
C GLY A 147 -1.74 -36.86 16.19
N ALA A 148 -1.76 -35.88 15.29
CA ALA A 148 -0.56 -35.45 14.58
C ALA A 148 0.53 -34.92 15.51
N GLU A 149 1.77 -35.30 15.24
CA GLU A 149 2.95 -34.71 15.88
C GLU A 149 3.12 -33.26 15.43
N VAL A 150 3.43 -32.38 16.39
CA VAL A 150 3.64 -30.94 16.13
C VAL A 150 5.11 -30.67 16.00
N ARG A 151 5.56 -30.28 14.82
CA ARG A 151 6.89 -29.70 14.64
C ARG A 151 6.79 -28.19 14.72
N VAL A 152 7.54 -27.59 15.63
CA VAL A 152 7.62 -26.15 15.81
C VAL A 152 8.85 -25.63 15.07
N ASP A 153 8.66 -24.91 13.98
CA ASP A 153 9.76 -24.25 13.26
C ASP A 153 10.01 -22.87 13.87
N VAL A 154 11.04 -22.79 14.74
CA VAL A 154 11.49 -21.53 15.36
C VAL A 154 12.63 -20.97 14.50
N ARG A 155 12.32 -20.05 13.60
CA ARG A 155 13.37 -19.32 12.88
C ARG A 155 13.90 -18.16 13.71
N ALA A 156 15.23 -17.95 13.63
CA ALA A 156 15.90 -16.85 14.27
C ALA A 156 15.27 -15.50 13.84
N GLY A 157 14.76 -14.73 14.83
CA GLY A 157 14.16 -13.42 14.62
C GLY A 157 12.63 -13.36 14.67
N THR A 158 11.90 -14.50 14.78
CA THR A 158 10.44 -14.48 14.97
C THR A 158 10.06 -15.03 16.33
N THR A 159 9.41 -14.23 17.15
CA THR A 159 9.10 -14.54 18.56
C THR A 159 7.98 -15.59 18.73
N ARG A 160 7.31 -16.04 17.65
CA ARG A 160 6.31 -17.12 17.66
C ARG A 160 6.36 -17.91 16.35
N ALA A 161 6.48 -19.23 16.51
CA ALA A 161 6.73 -20.18 15.45
C ALA A 161 5.47 -20.55 14.66
N VAL A 162 5.59 -20.73 13.36
CA VAL A 162 4.66 -21.49 12.54
C VAL A 162 4.70 -22.95 12.98
N ARG A 163 3.55 -23.57 13.21
CA ARG A 163 3.48 -24.97 13.61
C ARG A 163 3.16 -25.83 12.40
N HIS A 164 4.03 -26.75 12.10
CA HIS A 164 3.83 -27.73 11.03
C HIS A 164 3.30 -29.03 11.60
N HIS A 165 2.19 -29.52 11.02
CA HIS A 165 1.55 -30.78 11.39
C HIS A 165 1.62 -31.73 10.20
N GLU A 166 2.36 -32.80 10.35
CA GLU A 166 2.49 -33.83 9.31
C GLU A 166 1.28 -34.74 9.34
N GLY A 167 0.76 -35.01 8.15
CA GLY A 167 -0.36 -35.94 7.94
C GLY A 167 -0.14 -36.84 6.74
N ARG A 168 -0.97 -37.89 6.68
CA ARG A 168 -1.09 -38.72 5.51
C ARG A 168 -2.56 -38.80 5.14
N ASP A 169 -2.84 -38.85 3.85
CA ASP A 169 -4.20 -39.11 3.38
C ASP A 169 -4.55 -40.63 3.46
N GLU A 170 -5.72 -40.98 3.00
CA GLU A 170 -6.21 -42.40 2.97
C GLU A 170 -5.37 -43.27 2.04
N GLU A 171 -4.68 -42.70 1.07
CA GLU A 171 -3.81 -43.36 0.08
C GLU A 171 -2.34 -43.37 0.53
N GLY A 172 -2.04 -42.79 1.72
CA GLY A 172 -0.71 -42.78 2.32
C GLY A 172 0.18 -41.64 1.85
N GLN A 173 -0.31 -40.70 1.03
CA GLN A 173 0.44 -39.53 0.57
C GLN A 173 0.70 -38.55 1.73
N ALA A 174 1.95 -38.14 1.88
CA ALA A 174 2.35 -37.21 2.94
C ALA A 174 2.01 -35.76 2.57
N TYR A 175 1.44 -35.03 3.52
CA TYR A 175 1.24 -33.60 3.43
C TYR A 175 1.47 -32.90 4.76
N VAL A 176 1.71 -31.59 4.73
CA VAL A 176 1.96 -30.75 5.90
C VAL A 176 0.91 -29.66 5.96
N LEU A 177 0.24 -29.54 7.12
CA LEU A 177 -0.60 -28.40 7.45
C LEU A 177 0.22 -27.41 8.28
N ALA A 178 0.45 -26.20 7.77
CA ALA A 178 1.08 -25.11 8.49
C ALA A 178 0.01 -24.28 9.19
N ASP A 179 -0.04 -24.34 10.52
CA ASP A 179 -0.88 -23.48 11.35
C ASP A 179 -0.13 -22.15 11.62
N VAL A 180 -0.54 -21.12 10.92
CA VAL A 180 0.11 -19.81 11.03
C VAL A 180 -0.57 -18.93 12.10
N PRO A 181 0.20 -18.05 12.79
CA PRO A 181 -0.37 -17.10 13.73
C PRO A 181 -1.44 -16.24 13.07
N GLY A 182 -2.58 -16.05 13.75
CA GLY A 182 -3.69 -15.22 13.24
C GLY A 182 -3.34 -13.73 13.25
N PHE A 183 -3.97 -12.98 12.36
CA PHE A 183 -3.91 -11.52 12.33
C PHE A 183 -4.71 -10.92 13.48
N GLY A 184 -4.31 -9.74 13.97
CA GLY A 184 -5.06 -9.00 14.99
C GLY A 184 -4.57 -9.13 16.44
N GLU A 185 -3.54 -9.95 16.73
CA GLU A 185 -2.93 -9.96 18.06
C GLU A 185 -1.86 -8.87 18.23
N TRP A 186 -1.62 -8.45 19.48
CA TRP A 186 -0.54 -7.54 19.87
C TRP A 186 0.83 -8.07 19.38
N GLY A 187 1.58 -7.26 18.62
CA GLY A 187 2.82 -7.67 17.92
C GLY A 187 2.62 -7.92 16.42
N GLY A 188 1.64 -7.24 15.80
CA GLY A 188 1.01 -7.54 14.51
C GLY A 188 1.90 -7.62 13.27
N ALA A 189 2.90 -6.76 13.08
CA ALA A 189 3.62 -6.66 11.81
C ALA A 189 4.51 -7.88 11.52
N GLU A 190 5.27 -8.36 12.51
CA GLU A 190 6.17 -9.51 12.34
C GLU A 190 5.41 -10.82 12.13
N ARG A 191 4.30 -11.01 12.86
CA ARG A 191 3.44 -12.20 12.70
C ARG A 191 2.73 -12.20 11.36
N ALA A 192 2.24 -11.06 10.93
CA ALA A 192 1.65 -10.90 9.61
C ALA A 192 2.66 -11.22 8.51
N ALA A 193 3.91 -10.79 8.65
CA ALA A 193 4.98 -11.12 7.72
C ALA A 193 5.28 -12.62 7.69
N ALA A 194 5.38 -13.27 8.87
CA ALA A 194 5.61 -14.71 8.97
C ALA A 194 4.47 -15.53 8.35
N ALA A 195 3.22 -15.14 8.62
CA ALA A 195 2.04 -15.79 8.03
C ALA A 195 2.02 -15.63 6.51
N ARG A 196 2.29 -14.43 5.99
CA ARG A 196 2.39 -14.17 4.55
C ARG A 196 3.50 -14.98 3.90
N ALA A 197 4.68 -15.04 4.52
CA ALA A 197 5.81 -15.84 4.03
C ALA A 197 5.43 -17.32 3.94
N GLU A 198 4.78 -17.89 4.97
CA GLU A 198 4.35 -19.29 4.94
C GLU A 198 3.24 -19.53 3.90
N ALA A 199 2.28 -18.61 3.75
CA ALA A 199 1.29 -18.70 2.70
C ALA A 199 1.91 -18.69 1.29
N LEU A 200 3.01 -17.95 1.09
CA LEU A 200 3.75 -17.96 -0.19
C LEU A 200 4.49 -19.27 -0.42
N ARG A 201 5.09 -19.85 0.63
CA ARG A 201 5.83 -21.12 0.57
C ARG A 201 4.94 -22.36 0.45
N ALA A 202 3.66 -22.24 0.78
CA ALA A 202 2.70 -23.34 0.67
C ALA A 202 2.26 -23.55 -0.79
N HIS A 203 1.89 -24.78 -1.15
CA HIS A 203 1.35 -25.11 -2.47
C HIS A 203 -0.09 -24.59 -2.64
N ALA A 204 -0.87 -24.61 -1.54
CA ALA A 204 -2.23 -24.07 -1.49
C ALA A 204 -2.49 -23.41 -0.13
N VAL A 205 -3.48 -22.51 -0.10
CA VAL A 205 -3.86 -21.79 1.12
C VAL A 205 -5.33 -22.08 1.45
N LEU A 206 -5.58 -22.39 2.72
CA LEU A 206 -6.90 -22.48 3.31
C LEU A 206 -7.16 -21.17 4.07
N TYR A 207 -7.99 -20.30 3.51
CA TYR A 207 -8.37 -19.06 4.18
C TYR A 207 -9.57 -19.29 5.07
N VAL A 208 -9.37 -19.26 6.38
CA VAL A 208 -10.35 -19.64 7.39
C VAL A 208 -11.01 -18.40 7.97
N ILE A 209 -12.34 -18.35 7.88
CA ILE A 209 -13.21 -17.31 8.45
C ILE A 209 -14.31 -17.97 9.28
N ASP A 210 -14.93 -17.23 10.17
CA ASP A 210 -16.08 -17.69 10.98
C ASP A 210 -17.28 -16.72 10.89
N THR A 211 -17.19 -15.68 10.09
CA THR A 211 -18.23 -14.67 9.87
C THR A 211 -18.07 -14.04 8.48
N ASP A 212 -18.79 -12.94 8.20
CA ASP A 212 -18.60 -12.17 6.96
C ASP A 212 -17.21 -11.49 6.92
N LEU A 213 -16.73 -11.21 5.72
CA LEU A 213 -15.40 -10.67 5.49
C LEU A 213 -15.32 -9.17 5.83
N THR A 214 -14.29 -8.80 6.57
CA THR A 214 -13.88 -7.41 6.75
C THR A 214 -13.18 -6.87 5.49
N ALA A 215 -12.96 -5.56 5.42
CA ALA A 215 -12.22 -4.95 4.31
C ALA A 215 -10.77 -5.46 4.25
N SER A 216 -10.10 -5.60 5.40
CA SER A 216 -8.73 -6.12 5.49
C SER A 216 -8.62 -7.57 5.03
N GLN A 217 -9.56 -8.42 5.43
CA GLN A 217 -9.61 -9.83 4.98
C GLN A 217 -9.84 -9.93 3.46
N MET A 218 -10.63 -9.03 2.90
CA MET A 218 -10.84 -8.98 1.46
C MET A 218 -9.55 -8.60 0.72
N GLU A 219 -8.80 -7.61 1.21
CA GLU A 219 -7.48 -7.25 0.68
C GLU A 219 -6.49 -8.42 0.75
N GLU A 220 -6.50 -9.19 1.84
CA GLU A 220 -5.66 -10.38 1.99
C GLU A 220 -6.01 -11.49 1.01
N ILE A 221 -7.31 -11.75 0.79
CA ILE A 221 -7.78 -12.73 -0.19
C ILE A 221 -7.36 -12.31 -1.61
N GLU A 222 -7.51 -11.03 -1.95
CA GLU A 222 -7.08 -10.50 -3.24
C GLU A 222 -5.57 -10.61 -3.43
N TRP A 223 -4.79 -10.31 -2.39
CA TRP A 223 -3.35 -10.49 -2.38
C TRP A 223 -2.95 -11.95 -2.60
N LEU A 224 -3.56 -12.92 -1.90
CA LEU A 224 -3.29 -14.34 -2.09
C LEU A 224 -3.64 -14.82 -3.49
N ARG A 225 -4.76 -14.34 -4.04
CA ARG A 225 -5.22 -14.71 -5.40
C ARG A 225 -4.28 -14.20 -6.49
N ALA A 226 -3.63 -13.06 -6.27
CA ALA A 226 -2.70 -12.48 -7.23
C ALA A 226 -1.53 -13.41 -7.58
N PHE A 227 -1.19 -14.35 -6.68
CA PHE A 227 -0.13 -15.35 -6.94
C PHE A 227 -0.59 -16.57 -7.74
N GLY A 228 -1.89 -16.68 -8.06
CA GLY A 228 -2.41 -17.74 -8.92
C GLY A 228 -2.35 -19.16 -8.32
N LYS A 229 -2.18 -19.28 -6.99
CA LYS A 229 -2.20 -20.57 -6.27
C LYS A 229 -3.60 -20.98 -5.88
N PRO A 230 -3.86 -22.29 -5.68
CA PRO A 230 -5.11 -22.75 -5.13
C PRO A 230 -5.41 -22.11 -3.77
N LEU A 231 -6.59 -21.48 -3.68
CA LEU A 231 -7.08 -20.81 -2.49
C LEU A 231 -8.47 -21.39 -2.16
N LEU A 232 -8.57 -22.05 -1.00
CA LEU A 232 -9.83 -22.56 -0.48
C LEU A 232 -10.35 -21.58 0.58
N LEU A 233 -11.56 -21.06 0.39
CA LEU A 233 -12.25 -20.26 1.40
C LEU A 233 -13.02 -21.22 2.32
N VAL A 234 -12.71 -21.20 3.61
CA VAL A 234 -13.31 -22.10 4.60
C VAL A 234 -14.12 -21.28 5.60
N LEU A 235 -15.44 -21.46 5.59
CA LEU A 235 -16.36 -20.89 6.58
C LEU A 235 -16.49 -21.88 7.74
N ASN A 236 -15.76 -21.62 8.81
CA ASN A 236 -15.74 -22.42 10.02
C ASN A 236 -16.82 -21.96 11.03
N LYS A 237 -17.04 -22.74 12.07
CA LYS A 237 -18.07 -22.51 13.11
C LYS A 237 -19.48 -22.34 12.51
N SER A 238 -19.77 -23.09 11.47
CA SER A 238 -21.06 -23.07 10.78
C SER A 238 -22.23 -23.48 11.69
N ASP A 239 -21.93 -24.13 12.81
CA ASP A 239 -22.86 -24.49 13.88
C ASP A 239 -23.48 -23.28 14.62
N ARG A 240 -22.93 -22.09 14.43
CA ARG A 240 -23.45 -20.82 15.00
C ARG A 240 -24.58 -20.22 14.17
N TYR A 241 -24.82 -20.73 12.98
CA TYR A 241 -25.76 -20.21 12.00
C TYR A 241 -26.86 -21.23 11.72
N ASP A 242 -28.08 -20.77 11.54
CA ASP A 242 -29.13 -21.61 11.01
C ASP A 242 -28.93 -21.89 9.49
N ALA A 243 -29.78 -22.74 8.91
CA ALA A 243 -29.62 -23.11 7.51
C ALA A 243 -29.82 -21.96 6.53
N ALA A 244 -30.72 -21.02 6.83
CA ALA A 244 -31.00 -19.86 5.98
C ALA A 244 -29.86 -18.84 6.08
N GLU A 245 -29.37 -18.56 7.27
CA GLU A 245 -28.24 -17.68 7.54
C GLU A 245 -26.96 -18.19 6.86
N ARG A 246 -26.67 -19.50 6.98
CA ARG A 246 -25.53 -20.13 6.31
C ARG A 246 -25.60 -20.01 4.80
N ALA A 247 -26.78 -20.22 4.23
CA ALA A 247 -26.98 -20.08 2.79
C ALA A 247 -26.78 -18.62 2.33
N ALA A 248 -27.35 -17.66 3.07
CA ALA A 248 -27.22 -16.24 2.78
C ALA A 248 -25.75 -15.77 2.90
N LEU A 249 -25.05 -16.16 3.98
CA LEU A 249 -23.64 -15.85 4.19
C LEU A 249 -22.77 -16.46 3.09
N SER A 250 -22.98 -17.73 2.76
CA SER A 250 -22.24 -18.41 1.69
C SER A 250 -22.46 -17.76 0.32
N ALA A 251 -23.69 -17.31 0.01
CA ALA A 251 -23.99 -16.59 -1.22
C ALA A 251 -23.24 -15.26 -1.29
N ARG A 252 -23.25 -14.48 -0.18
CA ARG A 252 -22.54 -13.20 -0.06
C ARG A 252 -21.03 -13.37 -0.20
N LEU A 253 -20.45 -14.36 0.47
CA LEU A 253 -19.02 -14.68 0.37
C LEU A 253 -18.63 -15.03 -1.06
N ARG A 254 -19.46 -15.86 -1.74
CA ARG A 254 -19.24 -16.23 -3.15
C ARG A 254 -19.30 -15.01 -4.07
N GLU A 255 -20.25 -14.11 -3.86
CA GLU A 255 -20.38 -12.89 -4.64
C GLU A 255 -19.15 -11.98 -4.49
N ARG A 256 -18.71 -11.77 -3.24
CA ARG A 256 -17.59 -10.88 -2.93
C ARG A 256 -16.23 -11.42 -3.35
N THR A 257 -15.97 -12.72 -3.08
CA THR A 257 -14.65 -13.33 -3.32
C THR A 257 -14.56 -14.09 -4.64
N ARG A 258 -15.71 -14.41 -5.26
CA ARG A 258 -15.83 -15.35 -6.39
C ARG A 258 -15.29 -16.75 -6.08
N LEU A 259 -15.16 -17.09 -4.80
CA LEU A 259 -14.80 -18.43 -4.32
C LEU A 259 -16.04 -19.05 -3.68
N ALA A 260 -16.26 -20.34 -3.92
CA ALA A 260 -17.29 -21.09 -3.21
C ALA A 260 -16.77 -21.41 -1.79
N PRO A 261 -17.38 -20.89 -0.72
CA PRO A 261 -16.93 -21.22 0.62
C PRO A 261 -17.25 -22.69 0.94
N ILE A 262 -16.29 -23.37 1.55
CA ILE A 262 -16.46 -24.70 2.12
C ILE A 262 -16.94 -24.50 3.55
N VAL A 263 -18.16 -24.97 3.82
CA VAL A 263 -18.82 -24.76 5.10
C VAL A 263 -18.48 -25.90 6.06
N VAL A 264 -17.90 -25.58 7.21
CA VAL A 264 -17.42 -26.57 8.17
C VAL A 264 -17.68 -26.17 9.62
N SER A 265 -17.70 -27.17 10.50
CA SER A 265 -17.57 -26.98 11.94
C SER A 265 -16.41 -27.84 12.43
N ALA A 266 -15.37 -27.21 12.98
CA ALA A 266 -14.19 -27.92 13.50
C ALA A 266 -14.46 -28.67 14.80
N GLY A 267 -15.70 -28.72 15.25
CA GLY A 267 -16.09 -29.22 16.57
C GLY A 267 -16.01 -28.14 17.63
N GLY A 268 -16.08 -28.52 18.86
CA GLY A 268 -16.10 -27.63 20.05
C GLY A 268 -16.82 -28.31 21.19
N ARG A 269 -17.17 -27.52 22.21
CA ARG A 269 -17.98 -27.99 23.32
C ARG A 269 -19.40 -27.47 23.14
N GLU A 270 -20.38 -28.35 23.24
CA GLU A 270 -21.80 -28.00 23.28
C GLU A 270 -22.36 -28.31 24.67
N ARG A 271 -23.23 -27.46 25.19
CA ARG A 271 -23.99 -27.73 26.38
C ARG A 271 -25.26 -28.49 25.99
N VAL A 272 -25.43 -29.67 26.52
CA VAL A 272 -26.61 -30.50 26.32
C VAL A 272 -27.39 -30.59 27.61
N GLU A 273 -28.65 -30.21 27.56
CA GLU A 273 -29.56 -30.41 28.68
C GLU A 273 -30.00 -31.89 28.69
N LEU A 274 -29.59 -32.57 29.73
CA LEU A 274 -30.03 -33.94 29.99
C LEU A 274 -31.29 -33.91 30.85
N ILE A 275 -32.37 -34.48 30.38
CA ILE A 275 -33.60 -34.66 31.13
C ILE A 275 -33.60 -36.13 31.57
N ALA A 276 -33.44 -36.39 32.87
CA ALA A 276 -33.52 -37.70 33.46
C ALA A 276 -34.97 -38.22 33.46
N ALA A 277 -35.16 -39.52 33.62
CA ALA A 277 -36.49 -40.15 33.63
C ALA A 277 -37.40 -39.64 34.74
N ASP A 278 -36.82 -39.03 35.78
CA ASP A 278 -37.52 -38.40 36.90
C ASP A 278 -37.87 -36.93 36.65
N GLY A 279 -37.56 -36.40 35.44
CA GLY A 279 -37.78 -34.97 35.08
C GLY A 279 -36.68 -34.02 35.52
N THR A 280 -35.65 -34.51 36.18
CA THR A 280 -34.50 -33.67 36.59
C THR A 280 -33.71 -33.20 35.38
N ARG A 281 -33.49 -31.89 35.28
CA ARG A 281 -32.69 -31.29 34.21
C ARG A 281 -31.27 -31.04 34.72
N SER A 282 -30.31 -31.55 33.97
CA SER A 282 -28.90 -31.30 34.24
C SER A 282 -28.18 -30.85 32.97
N GLU A 283 -27.33 -29.84 33.06
CA GLU A 283 -26.48 -29.41 31.97
C GLU A 283 -25.19 -30.23 31.95
N ARG A 284 -24.85 -30.79 30.81
CA ARG A 284 -23.58 -31.47 30.58
C ARG A 284 -22.86 -30.91 29.35
N GLU A 285 -21.57 -30.64 29.50
CA GLU A 285 -20.74 -30.31 28.37
C GLU A 285 -20.38 -31.62 27.60
N ARG A 286 -20.60 -31.63 26.29
CA ARG A 286 -20.21 -32.71 25.42
C ARG A 286 -19.35 -32.18 24.28
N ASP A 287 -18.33 -32.93 23.88
CA ASP A 287 -17.57 -32.61 22.70
C ASP A 287 -18.43 -32.85 21.44
N ARG A 288 -18.54 -31.81 20.63
CA ARG A 288 -19.23 -31.87 19.35
C ARG A 288 -18.33 -32.53 18.30
N ARG A 289 -18.89 -33.44 17.54
CA ARG A 289 -18.14 -34.08 16.44
C ARG A 289 -17.85 -33.03 15.35
N PRO A 290 -16.62 -33.01 14.79
CA PRO A 290 -16.29 -32.16 13.66
C PRO A 290 -17.10 -32.51 12.42
N GLU A 291 -17.67 -31.52 11.75
CA GLU A 291 -18.33 -31.62 10.46
C GLU A 291 -17.40 -31.00 9.40
N ILE A 292 -16.43 -31.77 8.90
CA ILE A 292 -15.38 -31.33 7.96
C ILE A 292 -15.32 -32.16 6.68
N GLY A 293 -16.39 -32.91 6.36
CA GLY A 293 -16.40 -33.81 5.21
C GLY A 293 -16.10 -33.14 3.88
N GLU A 294 -16.74 -31.98 3.60
CA GLU A 294 -16.49 -31.24 2.36
C GLU A 294 -15.06 -30.73 2.27
N LEU A 295 -14.49 -30.24 3.40
CA LEU A 295 -13.10 -29.79 3.44
C LEU A 295 -12.13 -30.94 3.22
N ARG A 296 -12.40 -32.09 3.84
CA ARG A 296 -11.58 -33.31 3.65
C ARG A 296 -11.60 -33.75 2.18
N ALA A 297 -12.75 -33.78 1.53
CA ALA A 297 -12.85 -34.08 0.11
C ALA A 297 -12.14 -33.06 -0.79
N ALA A 298 -12.16 -31.79 -0.43
CA ALA A 298 -11.42 -30.76 -1.16
C ALA A 298 -9.90 -30.92 -1.00
N LEU A 299 -9.44 -31.25 0.22
CA LEU A 299 -8.03 -31.53 0.48
C LEU A 299 -7.54 -32.78 -0.24
N GLN A 300 -8.33 -33.88 -0.24
CA GLN A 300 -7.99 -35.08 -0.99
C GLN A 300 -7.78 -34.80 -2.48
N ARG A 301 -8.61 -33.96 -3.08
CA ARG A 301 -8.42 -33.55 -4.49
C ARG A 301 -7.11 -32.78 -4.71
N LEU A 302 -6.71 -31.91 -3.78
CA LEU A 302 -5.44 -31.20 -3.85
C LEU A 302 -4.26 -32.16 -3.66
N ILE A 303 -4.35 -33.07 -2.70
CA ILE A 303 -3.29 -34.06 -2.43
C ILE A 303 -3.15 -35.00 -3.62
N ALA A 304 -4.25 -35.49 -4.19
CA ALA A 304 -4.26 -36.35 -5.37
C ALA A 304 -3.65 -35.68 -6.63
N SER A 305 -3.69 -34.35 -6.74
CA SER A 305 -2.98 -33.65 -7.82
C SER A 305 -1.45 -33.70 -7.69
N GLY A 306 -0.95 -33.98 -6.48
CA GLY A 306 0.46 -34.12 -6.16
C GLY A 306 1.19 -32.77 -6.03
N ALA A 307 2.25 -32.76 -5.21
CA ALA A 307 3.06 -31.57 -4.99
C ALA A 307 3.67 -31.04 -6.31
N GLY A 308 4.13 -31.93 -7.19
CA GLY A 308 4.75 -31.57 -8.47
C GLY A 308 3.85 -30.78 -9.41
N ALA A 309 2.54 -31.04 -9.43
CA ALA A 309 1.59 -30.30 -10.25
C ALA A 309 1.36 -28.86 -9.74
N LEU A 310 1.52 -28.64 -8.43
CA LEU A 310 1.32 -27.34 -7.77
C LEU A 310 2.62 -26.56 -7.59
N GLU A 311 3.78 -27.20 -7.76
CA GLU A 311 5.11 -26.59 -7.61
C GLU A 311 5.32 -25.34 -8.46
N PRO A 312 4.97 -25.30 -9.77
CA PRO A 312 5.16 -24.11 -10.58
C PRO A 312 4.40 -22.89 -10.05
N GLY A 313 3.23 -23.10 -9.44
CA GLY A 313 2.45 -22.04 -8.80
C GLY A 313 3.13 -21.52 -7.52
N ARG A 314 3.70 -22.41 -6.72
CA ARG A 314 4.44 -22.09 -5.50
C ARG A 314 5.75 -21.35 -5.81
N GLU A 315 6.54 -21.88 -6.74
CA GLU A 315 7.78 -21.24 -7.20
C GLU A 315 7.52 -19.83 -7.70
N ARG A 316 6.55 -19.67 -8.57
CA ARG A 316 6.12 -18.36 -9.09
C ARG A 316 5.79 -17.40 -7.95
N ALA A 317 5.03 -17.82 -6.96
CA ALA A 317 4.62 -16.97 -5.84
C ALA A 317 5.83 -16.50 -5.01
N VAL A 318 6.76 -17.39 -4.70
CA VAL A 318 7.97 -17.07 -3.93
C VAL A 318 8.89 -16.15 -4.73
N LEU A 319 9.17 -16.47 -6.00
CA LEU A 319 10.04 -15.65 -6.86
C LEU A 319 9.45 -14.24 -7.08
N GLN A 320 8.13 -14.15 -7.23
CA GLN A 320 7.44 -12.86 -7.34
C GLN A 320 7.58 -12.03 -6.07
N ALA A 321 7.40 -12.64 -4.90
CA ALA A 321 7.56 -11.96 -3.61
C ALA A 321 9.01 -11.50 -3.39
N VAL A 322 9.98 -12.37 -3.67
CA VAL A 322 11.42 -12.04 -3.60
C VAL A 322 11.76 -10.87 -4.54
N THR A 323 11.23 -10.88 -5.76
CA THR A 323 11.44 -9.80 -6.72
C THR A 323 10.90 -8.46 -6.24
N LEU A 324 9.68 -8.45 -5.71
CA LEU A 324 9.07 -7.21 -5.16
C LEU A 324 9.90 -6.66 -4.01
N GLU A 325 10.49 -7.52 -3.21
CA GLU A 325 11.34 -7.11 -2.11
C GLU A 325 12.71 -6.60 -2.59
N ILE A 326 13.31 -7.25 -3.59
CA ILE A 326 14.50 -6.76 -4.29
C ILE A 326 14.25 -5.38 -4.87
N ASP A 327 13.11 -5.18 -5.58
CA ASP A 327 12.73 -3.89 -6.15
C ASP A 327 12.63 -2.80 -5.07
N ALA A 328 12.04 -3.12 -3.92
CA ALA A 328 11.93 -2.18 -2.80
C ALA A 328 13.30 -1.82 -2.21
N LEU A 329 14.19 -2.80 -2.03
CA LEU A 329 15.56 -2.58 -1.54
C LEU A 329 16.39 -1.74 -2.53
N GLU A 330 16.33 -2.05 -3.81
CA GLU A 330 17.00 -1.26 -4.86
C GLU A 330 16.48 0.19 -4.89
N GLN A 331 15.16 0.38 -4.75
CA GLN A 331 14.56 1.71 -4.71
C GLN A 331 15.05 2.50 -3.48
N LEU A 332 15.08 1.89 -2.31
CA LEU A 332 15.61 2.51 -1.09
C LEU A 332 17.09 2.87 -1.23
N ARG A 333 17.88 1.98 -1.84
CA ARG A 333 19.31 2.25 -2.10
C ARG A 333 19.45 3.44 -3.05
N ARG A 334 18.76 3.43 -4.18
CA ARG A 334 18.78 4.54 -5.15
C ARG A 334 18.37 5.86 -4.50
N GLN A 335 17.36 5.84 -3.64
CA GLN A 335 16.93 7.03 -2.91
C GLN A 335 18.03 7.56 -1.97
N ARG A 336 18.70 6.69 -1.21
CA ARG A 336 19.81 7.08 -0.32
C ARG A 336 21.00 7.64 -1.10
N GLU A 337 21.35 7.02 -2.23
CA GLU A 337 22.40 7.49 -3.13
C GLU A 337 22.04 8.84 -3.75
N ALA A 338 20.80 9.02 -4.20
CA ALA A 338 20.30 10.31 -4.69
C ALA A 338 20.36 11.40 -3.63
N ASP A 339 19.94 11.12 -2.39
CA ASP A 339 20.02 12.06 -1.27
C ASP A 339 21.48 12.41 -0.92
N ALA A 340 22.40 11.47 -1.06
CA ALA A 340 23.84 11.73 -0.87
C ALA A 340 24.39 12.63 -1.96
N LEU A 341 24.07 12.36 -3.23
CA LEU A 341 24.44 13.21 -4.37
C LEU A 341 23.91 14.64 -4.21
N VAL A 342 22.63 14.76 -3.88
CA VAL A 342 21.98 16.08 -3.68
C VAL A 342 22.70 16.87 -2.59
N ARG A 343 23.02 16.26 -1.45
CA ARG A 343 23.77 16.91 -0.36
C ARG A 343 25.20 17.28 -0.78
N GLU A 344 25.85 16.43 -1.54
CA GLU A 344 27.20 16.70 -2.06
C GLU A 344 27.19 17.92 -2.99
N TYR A 345 26.25 17.97 -3.92
CA TYR A 345 26.12 19.10 -4.85
C TYR A 345 25.64 20.38 -4.17
N ALA A 346 24.75 20.29 -3.19
CA ALA A 346 24.41 21.45 -2.35
C ALA A 346 25.64 22.03 -1.63
N ARG A 347 26.55 21.16 -1.13
CA ARG A 347 27.82 21.58 -0.53
C ARG A 347 28.78 22.19 -1.57
N LYS A 348 28.90 21.59 -2.76
CA LYS A 348 29.71 22.15 -3.86
C LYS A 348 29.17 23.50 -4.31
N ALA A 349 27.85 23.66 -4.39
CA ALA A 349 27.22 24.95 -4.73
C ALA A 349 27.48 26.03 -3.68
N ALA A 350 27.40 25.69 -2.39
CA ALA A 350 27.75 26.57 -1.31
C ALA A 350 29.23 27.02 -1.39
N LEU A 351 30.16 26.10 -1.63
CA LEU A 351 31.58 26.39 -1.83
C LEU A 351 31.81 27.29 -3.04
N GLY A 352 31.16 26.99 -4.17
CA GLY A 352 31.23 27.82 -5.38
C GLY A 352 30.78 29.25 -5.15
N ALA A 353 29.69 29.43 -4.37
CA ALA A 353 29.20 30.74 -3.99
C ALA A 353 30.17 31.53 -3.07
N LEU A 354 30.91 30.82 -2.19
CA LEU A 354 31.91 31.42 -1.33
C LEU A 354 33.21 31.79 -2.09
N ALA A 355 33.54 31.05 -3.14
CA ALA A 355 34.77 31.24 -3.94
C ALA A 355 34.59 32.23 -5.09
N ALA A 356 33.37 32.59 -5.44
CA ALA A 356 33.07 33.53 -6.53
C ALA A 356 33.55 34.93 -6.17
N VAL A 357 34.64 35.38 -6.83
CA VAL A 357 35.30 36.67 -6.56
C VAL A 357 34.77 37.79 -7.49
N ALA A 358 34.28 37.43 -8.68
CA ALA A 358 33.78 38.37 -9.68
C ALA A 358 32.26 38.24 -9.88
N PRO A 359 31.54 39.38 -10.04
CA PRO A 359 30.11 39.34 -10.35
C PRO A 359 29.83 38.51 -11.63
N GLY A 360 28.95 37.50 -11.53
CA GLY A 360 28.58 36.65 -12.64
C GLY A 360 29.38 35.34 -12.81
N SER A 361 30.56 35.21 -12.18
CA SER A 361 31.32 33.94 -12.16
C SER A 361 30.60 32.81 -11.42
N ASP A 362 29.82 33.16 -10.41
CA ASP A 362 28.95 32.24 -9.68
C ASP A 362 27.92 31.58 -10.56
N LEU A 363 27.32 32.31 -11.51
CA LEU A 363 26.30 31.76 -12.43
C LEU A 363 26.84 30.64 -13.33
N VAL A 364 28.08 30.82 -13.83
CA VAL A 364 28.73 29.81 -14.67
C VAL A 364 29.07 28.56 -13.86
N ILE A 365 29.61 28.71 -12.65
CA ILE A 365 29.93 27.60 -11.75
C ILE A 365 28.66 26.84 -11.38
N GLN A 366 27.60 27.55 -11.03
CA GLN A 366 26.33 26.95 -10.66
C GLN A 366 25.66 26.24 -11.84
N GLY A 367 25.74 26.77 -13.06
CA GLY A 367 25.24 26.13 -14.27
C GLY A 367 25.92 24.78 -14.51
N VAL A 368 27.25 24.74 -14.45
CA VAL A 368 28.02 23.48 -14.61
C VAL A 368 27.67 22.46 -13.52
N LEU A 369 27.56 22.91 -12.27
CA LEU A 369 27.19 22.03 -11.15
C LEU A 369 25.77 21.47 -11.32
N ALA A 370 24.80 22.29 -11.75
CA ALA A 370 23.43 21.86 -12.00
C ALA A 370 23.35 20.80 -13.11
N THR A 371 24.03 21.03 -14.24
CA THR A 371 24.10 20.06 -15.34
C THR A 371 24.69 18.73 -14.88
N ARG A 372 25.76 18.78 -14.08
CA ARG A 372 26.40 17.56 -13.53
C ARG A 372 25.46 16.82 -12.55
N LEU A 373 24.82 17.54 -11.63
CA LEU A 373 23.86 16.94 -10.68
C LEU A 373 22.76 16.21 -11.42
N VAL A 374 22.12 16.84 -12.42
CA VAL A 374 21.05 16.23 -13.20
C VAL A 374 21.56 14.99 -13.97
N SER A 375 22.77 15.09 -14.56
CA SER A 375 23.38 13.97 -15.30
C SER A 375 23.70 12.77 -14.38
N GLU A 376 24.23 13.01 -13.18
CA GLU A 376 24.55 11.95 -12.23
C GLU A 376 23.28 11.30 -11.66
N LEU A 377 22.26 12.11 -11.32
CA LEU A 377 20.96 11.58 -10.93
C LEU A 377 20.31 10.77 -12.05
N ALA A 378 20.35 11.26 -13.30
CA ALA A 378 19.81 10.54 -14.44
C ALA A 378 20.52 9.18 -14.65
N ARG A 379 21.83 9.13 -14.46
CA ARG A 379 22.61 7.89 -14.49
C ARG A 379 22.22 6.93 -13.35
N LEU A 380 22.05 7.44 -12.15
CA LEU A 380 21.62 6.64 -10.98
C LEU A 380 20.26 5.96 -11.20
N TYR A 381 19.36 6.65 -11.91
CA TYR A 381 18.02 6.11 -12.23
C TYR A 381 17.95 5.42 -13.61
N ASP A 382 19.10 5.11 -14.23
CA ASP A 382 19.19 4.46 -15.54
C ASP A 382 18.36 5.18 -16.62
N THR A 383 18.28 6.51 -16.54
CA THR A 383 17.47 7.34 -17.43
C THR A 383 18.39 8.18 -18.32
N PRO A 384 18.51 7.86 -19.62
CA PRO A 384 19.36 8.62 -20.52
C PRO A 384 18.79 10.03 -20.73
N VAL A 385 19.58 11.06 -20.47
CA VAL A 385 19.25 12.47 -20.76
C VAL A 385 20.23 13.01 -21.79
N ARG A 386 19.71 13.65 -22.84
CA ARG A 386 20.54 14.27 -23.86
C ARG A 386 21.15 15.58 -23.33
N SER A 387 22.38 15.90 -23.73
CA SER A 387 23.06 17.11 -23.33
C SER A 387 22.29 18.38 -23.68
N ILE A 388 21.66 18.42 -24.85
CA ILE A 388 20.83 19.57 -25.28
C ILE A 388 19.64 19.79 -24.35
N ASP A 389 19.00 18.72 -23.91
CA ASP A 389 17.86 18.81 -22.97
C ASP A 389 18.31 19.33 -21.59
N LEU A 390 19.57 19.08 -21.20
CA LEU A 390 20.16 19.57 -19.96
C LEU A 390 20.47 21.06 -19.99
N ASP A 391 21.06 21.55 -21.08
CA ASP A 391 21.42 22.96 -21.23
C ASP A 391 20.16 23.84 -21.28
N ASP A 392 19.16 23.41 -22.03
CA ASP A 392 17.84 24.06 -22.06
C ASP A 392 17.18 24.05 -20.69
N PHE A 393 17.24 22.92 -19.97
CA PHE A 393 16.67 22.78 -18.65
C PHE A 393 17.34 23.71 -17.64
N VAL A 394 18.67 23.77 -17.60
CA VAL A 394 19.43 24.64 -16.68
C VAL A 394 19.13 26.12 -16.96
N THR A 395 19.00 26.49 -18.22
CA THR A 395 18.63 27.85 -18.63
C THR A 395 17.24 28.22 -18.15
N LEU A 396 16.26 27.32 -18.31
CA LEU A 396 14.88 27.50 -17.85
C LEU A 396 14.80 27.55 -16.32
N ALA A 397 15.49 26.66 -15.62
CA ALA A 397 15.53 26.62 -14.16
C ALA A 397 16.11 27.93 -13.60
N GLY A 398 17.18 28.45 -14.21
CA GLY A 398 17.76 29.76 -13.88
C GLY A 398 16.79 30.92 -14.11
N GLY A 399 15.96 30.85 -15.16
CA GLY A 399 14.90 31.83 -15.41
C GLY A 399 13.83 31.84 -14.34
N ARG A 400 13.39 30.66 -13.91
CA ARG A 400 12.36 30.46 -12.85
C ARG A 400 12.87 30.89 -11.47
N LEU A 401 14.17 30.71 -11.21
CA LEU A 401 14.81 31.11 -9.96
C LEU A 401 14.73 32.63 -9.70
N ARG A 402 14.73 33.44 -10.74
CA ARG A 402 14.71 34.92 -10.58
C ARG A 402 13.46 35.41 -9.82
N GLY A 403 12.32 34.73 -9.98
CA GLY A 403 11.08 35.07 -9.27
C GLY A 403 11.11 34.74 -7.76
N SER A 404 11.89 33.75 -7.34
CA SER A 404 11.93 33.25 -5.96
C SER A 404 13.19 33.63 -5.20
N SER A 405 14.18 34.29 -5.85
CA SER A 405 15.49 34.58 -5.26
C SER A 405 15.44 35.45 -3.99
N ALA A 406 14.59 36.46 -3.95
CA ALA A 406 14.42 37.30 -2.79
C ALA A 406 13.93 36.54 -1.55
N LEU A 407 12.96 35.63 -1.74
CA LEU A 407 12.43 34.76 -0.68
C LEU A 407 13.50 33.81 -0.15
N VAL A 408 14.22 33.13 -1.06
CA VAL A 408 15.30 32.19 -0.70
C VAL A 408 16.40 32.90 0.08
N LEU A 409 16.83 34.07 -0.35
CA LEU A 409 17.85 34.90 0.34
C LEU A 409 17.38 35.37 1.72
N ALA A 410 16.12 35.78 1.85
CA ALA A 410 15.56 36.22 3.13
C ALA A 410 15.52 35.06 4.14
N ILE A 411 15.07 33.85 3.70
CA ILE A 411 15.02 32.66 4.55
C ILE A 411 16.44 32.19 4.90
N ALA A 412 17.37 32.18 3.95
CA ALA A 412 18.78 31.86 4.19
C ALA A 412 19.41 32.77 5.22
N GLY A 413 19.18 34.10 5.12
CA GLY A 413 19.66 35.09 6.09
C GLY A 413 19.08 34.88 7.49
N ASN A 414 17.80 34.54 7.61
CA ASN A 414 17.15 34.22 8.88
C ASN A 414 17.67 32.93 9.51
N ALA A 415 17.93 31.90 8.71
CA ALA A 415 18.47 30.62 9.19
C ALA A 415 19.87 30.82 9.82
N LEU A 416 20.69 31.69 9.27
CA LEU A 416 22.03 31.97 9.82
C LEU A 416 21.98 32.66 11.19
N LYS A 417 20.93 33.41 11.51
CA LYS A 417 20.74 34.01 12.83
C LYS A 417 20.57 32.99 13.96
N ALA A 418 20.13 31.78 13.64
CA ALA A 418 19.97 30.70 14.61
C ALA A 418 21.33 30.11 15.09
N PHE A 419 22.46 30.47 14.46
CA PHE A 419 23.77 29.94 14.81
C PHE A 419 24.53 30.93 15.68
N PRO A 420 24.88 30.59 16.96
CA PRO A 420 25.62 31.48 17.85
C PRO A 420 26.99 31.85 17.29
N GLY A 421 27.38 33.10 17.46
CA GLY A 421 28.72 33.61 17.06
C GLY A 421 28.85 34.00 15.59
N LEU A 422 27.76 33.90 14.78
CA LEU A 422 27.74 34.39 13.41
C LEU A 422 27.19 35.82 13.29
N GLY A 423 27.38 36.67 14.26
CA GLY A 423 26.93 38.07 14.32
C GLY A 423 26.79 38.74 12.95
N THR A 424 27.15 39.75 12.49
CA THR A 424 27.09 40.34 11.14
C THR A 424 27.83 39.47 10.11
N VAL A 425 27.16 38.39 9.62
CA VAL A 425 27.73 37.50 8.60
C VAL A 425 27.75 38.26 7.27
N GLY A 426 28.91 38.37 6.63
CA GLY A 426 29.03 38.95 5.30
C GLY A 426 28.16 38.28 4.28
N GLY A 427 27.61 39.01 3.31
CA GLY A 427 26.66 38.56 2.30
C GLY A 427 26.99 37.21 1.59
N GLY A 428 28.30 36.89 1.49
CA GLY A 428 28.75 35.63 0.88
C GLY A 428 28.21 34.35 1.55
N LEU A 429 28.04 34.34 2.90
CA LEU A 429 27.50 33.14 3.56
C LEU A 429 26.00 33.01 3.36
N VAL A 430 25.27 34.13 3.25
CA VAL A 430 23.82 34.11 2.90
C VAL A 430 23.66 33.55 1.51
N HIS A 431 24.48 33.94 0.55
CA HIS A 431 24.47 33.37 -0.81
C HIS A 431 24.82 31.87 -0.82
N ALA A 432 25.80 31.45 -0.04
CA ALA A 432 26.17 30.04 0.07
C ALA A 432 25.01 29.19 0.59
N VAL A 433 24.30 29.65 1.62
CA VAL A 433 23.09 28.97 2.12
C VAL A 433 21.97 28.94 1.07
N ALA A 434 21.76 30.08 0.38
CA ALA A 434 20.76 30.19 -0.66
C ALA A 434 21.02 29.18 -1.82
N TYR A 435 22.25 29.10 -2.31
CA TYR A 435 22.63 28.15 -3.34
C TYR A 435 22.52 26.68 -2.86
N ALA A 436 22.90 26.40 -1.61
CA ALA A 436 22.69 25.08 -1.03
C ALA A 436 21.20 24.68 -1.04
N MET A 437 20.31 25.60 -0.67
CA MET A 437 18.85 25.39 -0.69
C MET A 437 18.32 25.19 -2.11
N ILE A 438 18.80 25.96 -3.08
CA ILE A 438 18.44 25.84 -4.48
C ILE A 438 18.83 24.46 -5.03
N PHE A 439 20.06 24.02 -4.76
CA PHE A 439 20.56 22.73 -5.23
C PHE A 439 19.88 21.55 -4.55
N ASP A 440 19.58 21.63 -3.26
CA ASP A 440 18.78 20.61 -2.57
C ASP A 440 17.39 20.51 -3.19
N SER A 441 16.71 21.64 -3.39
CA SER A 441 15.37 21.68 -4.02
C SER A 441 15.37 21.17 -5.44
N LEU A 442 16.35 21.55 -6.25
CA LEU A 442 16.52 21.10 -7.64
C LEU A 442 16.80 19.60 -7.69
N GLY A 443 17.76 19.15 -6.89
CA GLY A 443 18.16 17.74 -6.88
C GLY A 443 17.02 16.82 -6.43
N ARG A 444 16.25 17.20 -5.40
CA ARG A 444 15.06 16.45 -4.97
C ARG A 444 13.97 16.44 -6.04
N ALA A 445 13.71 17.58 -6.70
CA ALA A 445 12.72 17.64 -7.78
C ALA A 445 13.08 16.71 -8.96
N VAL A 446 14.37 16.67 -9.32
CA VAL A 446 14.89 15.75 -10.34
C VAL A 446 14.78 14.30 -9.89
N ALA A 447 15.32 13.96 -8.71
CA ALA A 447 15.31 12.61 -8.17
C ALA A 447 13.88 12.05 -8.03
N ASP A 448 12.96 12.84 -7.51
CA ASP A 448 11.53 12.49 -7.38
C ASP A 448 10.85 12.24 -8.72
N THR A 449 11.19 13.03 -9.74
CA THR A 449 10.61 12.87 -11.08
C THR A 449 11.15 11.60 -11.73
N LEU A 450 12.46 11.37 -11.67
CA LEU A 450 13.10 10.17 -12.22
C LEU A 450 12.59 8.89 -11.52
N ALA A 451 12.46 8.91 -10.19
CA ALA A 451 11.95 7.78 -9.41
C ALA A 451 10.51 7.40 -9.77
N LYS A 452 9.62 8.39 -9.98
CA LYS A 452 8.18 8.16 -10.21
C LYS A 452 7.85 7.90 -11.68
N GLU A 453 8.53 8.58 -12.60
CA GLU A 453 8.16 8.58 -14.03
C GLU A 453 9.10 7.75 -14.90
N ARG A 454 10.26 7.35 -14.36
CA ARG A 454 11.30 6.61 -15.08
C ARG A 454 11.72 7.28 -16.40
N ARG A 455 11.54 8.58 -16.47
CA ARG A 455 11.93 9.46 -17.58
C ARG A 455 12.22 10.85 -17.06
N PHE A 456 13.09 11.58 -17.73
CA PHE A 456 13.34 12.97 -17.44
C PHE A 456 12.24 13.83 -18.08
N ASP A 457 11.32 14.32 -17.26
CA ASP A 457 10.26 15.24 -17.67
C ASP A 457 10.60 16.64 -17.16
N ARG A 458 11.08 17.49 -18.06
CA ARG A 458 11.57 18.84 -17.78
C ARG A 458 10.49 19.71 -17.10
N GLU A 459 9.26 19.66 -17.61
CA GLU A 459 8.19 20.51 -17.12
C GLU A 459 7.80 20.12 -15.69
N ARG A 460 7.71 18.85 -15.39
CA ARG A 460 7.40 18.35 -14.06
C ARG A 460 8.52 18.58 -13.05
N VAL A 461 9.77 18.50 -13.47
CA VAL A 461 10.89 18.88 -12.60
C VAL A 461 10.80 20.34 -12.24
N LEU A 462 10.55 21.23 -13.22
CA LEU A 462 10.42 22.67 -12.98
C LEU A 462 9.22 23.00 -12.09
N GLU A 463 8.08 22.37 -12.31
CA GLU A 463 6.89 22.55 -11.48
C GLU A 463 7.16 22.17 -10.00
N ARG A 464 7.80 21.03 -9.75
CA ARG A 464 8.18 20.60 -8.39
C ARG A 464 9.22 21.52 -7.77
N PHE A 465 10.21 21.92 -8.54
CA PHE A 465 11.25 22.83 -8.11
C PHE A 465 10.66 24.18 -7.69
N GLU A 466 9.81 24.78 -8.52
CA GLU A 466 9.09 26.01 -8.20
C GLU A 466 8.17 25.87 -6.99
N GLY A 467 7.45 24.76 -6.90
CA GLY A 467 6.59 24.46 -5.77
C GLY A 467 7.35 24.41 -4.45
N THR A 468 8.59 23.89 -4.45
CA THR A 468 9.47 23.90 -3.27
C THR A 468 10.00 25.31 -2.97
N LEU A 469 10.48 26.04 -3.97
CA LEU A 469 11.03 27.40 -3.79
C LEU A 469 9.95 28.44 -3.46
N GLY A 470 8.72 28.24 -3.89
CA GLY A 470 7.58 29.09 -3.56
C GLY A 470 6.98 28.82 -2.18
N ASN A 471 7.33 27.72 -1.55
CA ASN A 471 6.78 27.30 -0.27
C ASN A 471 7.71 27.73 0.89
N SER A 472 7.36 28.82 1.57
CA SER A 472 8.16 29.37 2.67
C SER A 472 8.32 28.41 3.86
N SER A 473 7.35 27.55 4.15
CA SER A 473 7.46 26.58 5.24
C SER A 473 8.45 25.46 4.90
N MET A 474 8.42 24.92 3.70
CA MET A 474 9.40 23.92 3.24
C MET A 474 10.81 24.48 3.21
N LEU A 475 10.98 25.70 2.72
CA LEU A 475 12.29 26.38 2.73
C LEU A 475 12.79 26.64 4.15
N ALA A 476 11.91 27.02 5.07
CA ALA A 476 12.27 27.25 6.47
C ALA A 476 12.72 25.96 7.18
N GLU A 477 12.14 24.81 6.85
CA GLU A 477 12.57 23.49 7.36
C GLU A 477 13.94 23.07 6.81
N LEU A 478 14.23 23.36 5.54
CA LEU A 478 15.51 23.04 4.89
C LEU A 478 16.65 23.96 5.36
N ALA A 479 16.34 25.23 5.62
CA ALA A 479 17.33 26.28 5.84
C ALA A 479 18.34 25.97 6.97
N PRO A 480 18.00 25.44 8.15
CA PRO A 480 18.98 25.10 9.19
C PRO A 480 19.99 24.05 8.76
N THR A 481 19.52 23.03 8.00
CA THR A 481 20.38 21.98 7.47
C THR A 481 21.33 22.52 6.41
N MET A 482 20.84 23.35 5.51
CA MET A 482 21.64 23.98 4.46
C MET A 482 22.63 25.00 5.04
N ALA A 483 22.25 25.72 6.10
CA ALA A 483 23.17 26.61 6.83
C ALA A 483 24.34 25.83 7.46
N ARG A 484 24.07 24.65 8.03
CA ARG A 484 25.13 23.78 8.56
C ARG A 484 26.05 23.31 7.45
N ILE A 485 25.53 22.86 6.32
CA ILE A 485 26.32 22.45 5.14
C ILE A 485 27.20 23.60 4.64
N ALA A 486 26.66 24.81 4.53
CA ALA A 486 27.44 26.00 4.10
C ALA A 486 28.54 26.38 5.09
N LEU A 487 28.31 26.23 6.39
CA LEU A 487 29.33 26.49 7.43
C LEU A 487 30.44 25.44 7.41
N GLU A 488 30.11 24.16 7.23
CA GLU A 488 31.09 23.08 7.06
C GLU A 488 31.93 23.29 5.80
N ALA A 489 31.29 23.64 4.68
CA ALA A 489 31.95 24.01 3.44
C ALA A 489 32.95 25.16 3.63
N ARG A 490 32.56 26.21 4.36
CA ARG A 490 33.44 27.34 4.67
C ARG A 490 34.67 26.95 5.51
N LYS A 491 34.48 26.02 6.48
CA LYS A 491 35.60 25.51 7.30
C LYS A 491 36.61 24.74 6.44
N ALA A 492 36.12 23.81 5.63
CA ALA A 492 36.93 23.02 4.70
C ALA A 492 37.67 23.91 3.67
N GLY A 493 37.01 24.93 3.13
CA GLY A 493 37.64 25.88 2.21
C GLY A 493 38.78 26.70 2.85
N LYS A 494 38.69 27.06 4.15
CA LYS A 494 39.76 27.74 4.89
C LYS A 494 40.96 26.83 5.17
N GLU A 495 40.74 25.55 5.45
CA GLU A 495 41.81 24.57 5.67
C GLU A 495 42.63 24.31 4.39
N LEU A 496 41.96 24.33 3.22
CA LEU A 496 42.61 24.17 1.92
C LEU A 496 43.37 25.42 1.44
N SER A 497 43.00 26.63 1.93
CA SER A 497 43.66 27.90 1.58
C SER A 497 44.75 28.31 2.56
N GLY A 498 44.87 27.62 3.68
CA GLY A 498 45.88 27.88 4.74
C GLY A 498 47.05 26.91 4.74
N SER A 499 47.05 25.95 3.82
CA SER A 499 48.19 25.07 3.50
C SER A 499 48.85 25.50 2.17
#